data_eed662957e18381e547a842e7fdf2ef7
#
_entry.id   eed662957e18381e547a842e7fdf2ef7
#
_cell.length_a   1.000
_cell.length_b   1.000
_cell.length_c   1.000
_cell.angle_alpha   90.00
_cell.angle_beta   90.00
_cell.angle_gamma   90.00
#
_symmetry.space_group_name_H-M   'P 1'
#
loop_
_entity.id
_entity.type
_entity.pdbx_description
1 polymer ?
#
loop_
_entity_poly.entity_id
_entity_poly.type
_entity_poly.pdbx_seq_one_letter_code
_entity_poly.pdbx_strand_id
1 'polypeptide(L)'
;MPAKGFYLVQGDKTTCGGRIITGAEDHTLFGKPVAREQDGVTCGKFVGLYKVAGGIDNDIIHGRRMAGTLDSYSSCPCKAKFIPSMMDDTYEKSGGSANSAGETTAATATATSSASSLATSPATTPAVTTTGQSSDLKSKPHCQHTDGAIKVADYILKEIKTNVRSQTADTIRYLIDEDTLNQRRDEWNKLPFYAKLAQYPKPDLPAAMAVWYETVKTGSTWDHKPKIRDRFSSVAVARPLPRKGKPSRSYYHKFKQHDYFYDAWSNIHYGYVGLSVGFSESLLLKGSTWEQNMTPGAIGDDTVDDVTSMKIGFALFHQHGKYADSLTVINILDALDQTPDVLLPHSKEKHWCWNTDNPDKIEE
;
A
#
# COMPACT_ATOMS: atom_id res chain seq x y z
N MET A 1 16.29 -42.12 15.05
CA MET A 1 15.90 -41.05 16.00
C MET A 1 15.21 -39.97 15.22
N PRO A 2 14.11 -39.40 15.71
CA PRO A 2 13.52 -38.26 15.03
C PRO A 2 14.51 -37.11 14.93
N ALA A 3 14.49 -36.39 13.83
CA ALA A 3 15.33 -35.21 13.68
C ALA A 3 14.72 -34.05 14.47
N LYS A 4 15.54 -33.39 15.28
CA LYS A 4 15.14 -32.24 16.10
C LYS A 4 15.35 -30.94 15.33
N GLY A 5 14.30 -30.16 15.12
CA GLY A 5 14.33 -28.84 14.51
C GLY A 5 14.05 -27.74 15.52
N PHE A 6 14.33 -26.49 15.13
CA PHE A 6 14.05 -25.28 15.92
C PHE A 6 13.00 -24.44 15.19
N TYR A 7 12.07 -23.88 15.94
CA TYR A 7 11.16 -22.88 15.41
C TYR A 7 11.91 -21.61 15.03
N LEU A 8 11.43 -20.93 14.01
CA LEU A 8 12.05 -19.71 13.50
C LEU A 8 11.20 -18.48 13.86
N VAL A 9 11.88 -17.37 14.08
CA VAL A 9 11.26 -16.10 14.46
C VAL A 9 11.73 -14.97 13.54
N GLN A 10 11.04 -13.88 13.58
CA GLN A 10 11.47 -12.65 12.93
C GLN A 10 12.85 -12.23 13.45
N GLY A 11 13.76 -11.88 12.54
CA GLY A 11 15.14 -11.52 12.83
C GLY A 11 16.13 -12.67 12.64
N ASP A 12 15.69 -13.94 12.52
CA ASP A 12 16.57 -15.08 12.28
C ASP A 12 17.33 -14.92 10.97
N LYS A 13 18.63 -15.25 11.01
CA LYS A 13 19.53 -15.05 9.90
C LYS A 13 19.43 -16.18 8.86
N THR A 14 19.83 -15.87 7.63
CA THR A 14 20.01 -16.88 6.60
C THR A 14 21.51 -17.20 6.40
N THR A 15 21.80 -18.39 5.92
CA THR A 15 23.19 -18.81 5.60
C THR A 15 23.84 -17.98 4.49
N CYS A 16 23.09 -17.18 3.75
CA CYS A 16 23.60 -16.26 2.74
C CYS A 16 23.75 -14.81 3.23
N GLY A 17 23.52 -14.52 4.52
CA GLY A 17 23.70 -13.20 5.12
C GLY A 17 22.44 -12.33 5.17
N GLY A 18 21.29 -12.85 4.73
CA GLY A 18 19.99 -12.20 4.90
C GLY A 18 19.36 -12.50 6.26
N ARG A 19 18.08 -12.14 6.42
CA ARG A 19 17.28 -12.39 7.63
C ARG A 19 15.79 -12.50 7.33
N ILE A 20 15.04 -13.15 8.22
CA ILE A 20 13.58 -13.12 8.24
C ILE A 20 13.15 -11.73 8.75
N ILE A 21 12.26 -11.07 8.04
CA ILE A 21 11.87 -9.69 8.33
C ILE A 21 10.40 -9.53 8.75
N THR A 22 9.59 -10.59 8.64
CA THR A 22 8.21 -10.60 9.14
C THR A 22 7.91 -11.87 9.92
N GLY A 23 6.86 -11.81 10.75
CA GLY A 23 6.34 -12.92 11.54
C GLY A 23 4.90 -12.65 12.00
N ALA A 24 4.30 -13.56 12.75
CA ALA A 24 2.99 -13.40 13.38
C ALA A 24 3.15 -12.61 14.69
N GLU A 25 2.77 -11.33 14.70
CA GLU A 25 2.99 -10.45 15.86
C GLU A 25 2.16 -10.85 17.09
N ASP A 26 1.02 -11.47 16.89
CA ASP A 26 0.14 -11.99 17.92
C ASP A 26 0.55 -13.39 18.46
N HIS A 27 1.53 -14.02 17.81
CA HIS A 27 2.13 -15.29 18.22
C HIS A 27 3.64 -15.10 18.35
N THR A 28 4.11 -15.02 19.61
CA THR A 28 5.52 -14.75 19.88
C THR A 28 6.18 -15.90 20.62
N LEU A 29 7.43 -16.16 20.29
CA LEU A 29 8.34 -17.00 21.06
C LEU A 29 9.38 -16.08 21.72
N PHE A 30 9.40 -16.07 23.05
CA PHE A 30 10.29 -15.20 23.85
C PHE A 30 10.25 -13.72 23.43
N GLY A 31 9.03 -13.23 23.12
CA GLY A 31 8.79 -11.85 22.71
C GLY A 31 9.15 -11.50 21.28
N LYS A 32 9.50 -12.48 20.43
CA LYS A 32 9.73 -12.28 19.00
C LYS A 32 8.61 -12.92 18.17
N PRO A 33 8.09 -12.25 17.14
CA PRO A 33 7.05 -12.80 16.27
C PRO A 33 7.52 -14.11 15.60
N VAL A 34 6.66 -15.14 15.63
CA VAL A 34 6.95 -16.43 15.01
C VAL A 34 6.92 -16.28 13.48
N ALA A 35 7.95 -16.82 12.82
CA ALA A 35 8.00 -16.85 11.38
C ALA A 35 7.11 -17.97 10.80
N ARG A 36 6.49 -17.70 9.67
CA ARG A 36 5.59 -18.62 8.97
C ARG A 36 6.00 -18.77 7.51
N GLU A 37 5.53 -19.80 6.87
CA GLU A 37 5.59 -19.91 5.42
C GLU A 37 5.04 -18.63 4.76
N GLN A 38 5.67 -18.17 3.69
CA GLN A 38 5.40 -16.91 2.97
C GLN A 38 5.79 -15.63 3.72
N ASP A 39 6.33 -15.69 4.93
CA ASP A 39 6.89 -14.52 5.58
C ASP A 39 8.14 -13.99 4.84
N GLY A 40 8.38 -12.68 4.94
CA GLY A 40 9.41 -11.98 4.18
C GLY A 40 10.83 -12.35 4.64
N VAL A 41 11.75 -12.47 3.67
CA VAL A 41 13.16 -12.78 3.91
C VAL A 41 14.04 -11.93 3.01
N THR A 42 15.11 -11.35 3.55
CA THR A 42 16.16 -10.72 2.76
C THR A 42 17.25 -11.72 2.37
N CYS A 43 18.01 -11.39 1.34
CA CYS A 43 19.19 -12.16 0.93
C CYS A 43 20.44 -11.28 1.05
N GLY A 44 21.52 -11.84 1.60
CA GLY A 44 22.79 -11.11 1.71
C GLY A 44 23.61 -11.05 0.41
N LYS A 45 23.24 -11.80 -0.63
CA LYS A 45 23.97 -11.86 -1.90
C LYS A 45 23.19 -11.28 -3.08
N PHE A 46 21.87 -11.35 -3.05
CA PHE A 46 21.01 -10.88 -4.13
C PHE A 46 20.02 -9.85 -3.58
N VAL A 47 19.91 -8.77 -4.29
CA VAL A 47 18.95 -7.73 -3.98
C VAL A 47 17.55 -8.25 -4.30
N GLY A 48 16.61 -8.07 -3.38
CA GLY A 48 15.22 -8.47 -3.53
C GLY A 48 14.63 -8.94 -2.22
N LEU A 49 13.31 -9.01 -2.23
CA LEU A 49 12.56 -9.63 -1.16
C LEU A 49 12.18 -11.03 -1.58
N TYR A 50 12.42 -11.92 -0.67
CA TYR A 50 12.15 -13.35 -0.82
C TYR A 50 11.20 -13.80 0.28
N LYS A 51 10.75 -15.01 0.23
CA LYS A 51 9.80 -15.57 1.18
C LYS A 51 10.37 -16.79 1.87
N VAL A 52 9.89 -17.07 3.07
CA VAL A 52 10.05 -18.37 3.69
C VAL A 52 9.29 -19.39 2.85
N ALA A 53 9.99 -20.36 2.29
CA ALA A 53 9.40 -21.47 1.53
C ALA A 53 9.41 -22.73 2.39
N GLY A 54 8.27 -23.43 2.43
CA GLY A 54 8.06 -24.57 3.30
C GLY A 54 7.78 -24.21 4.76
N GLY A 55 7.23 -25.15 5.50
CA GLY A 55 6.87 -25.01 6.91
C GLY A 55 6.52 -26.34 7.52
N ILE A 56 6.33 -26.37 8.83
CA ILE A 56 6.00 -27.54 9.63
C ILE A 56 4.54 -27.92 9.38
N ASP A 57 4.28 -29.14 8.90
CA ASP A 57 2.97 -29.52 8.35
C ASP A 57 1.80 -29.41 9.34
N ASN A 58 2.04 -29.65 10.63
CA ASN A 58 0.98 -29.68 11.64
C ASN A 58 0.90 -28.42 12.50
N ASP A 59 1.82 -27.47 12.33
CA ASP A 59 1.88 -26.24 13.11
C ASP A 59 1.44 -25.05 12.24
N ILE A 60 0.20 -24.64 12.42
CA ILE A 60 -0.44 -23.61 11.58
C ILE A 60 -0.86 -22.41 12.42
N ILE A 61 -0.44 -21.23 12.00
CA ILE A 61 -0.86 -19.94 12.54
C ILE A 61 -1.47 -19.11 11.41
N HIS A 62 -2.73 -18.70 11.58
CA HIS A 62 -3.49 -17.93 10.59
C HIS A 62 -3.48 -18.57 9.18
N GLY A 63 -3.69 -19.88 9.11
CA GLY A 63 -3.74 -20.61 7.85
C GLY A 63 -2.39 -20.82 7.16
N ARG A 64 -1.27 -20.44 7.79
CA ARG A 64 0.09 -20.59 7.25
C ARG A 64 0.93 -21.44 8.20
N ARG A 65 1.74 -22.32 7.62
CA ARG A 65 2.60 -23.22 8.40
C ARG A 65 3.69 -22.44 9.11
N MET A 66 3.97 -22.81 10.36
CA MET A 66 5.09 -22.25 11.11
C MET A 66 6.42 -22.62 10.43
N ALA A 67 7.35 -21.69 10.43
CA ALA A 67 8.67 -21.91 9.88
C ALA A 67 9.58 -22.68 10.86
N GLY A 68 10.31 -23.66 10.35
CA GLY A 68 11.23 -24.47 11.14
C GLY A 68 12.51 -24.80 10.39
N THR A 69 13.60 -25.02 11.12
CA THR A 69 14.94 -25.21 10.53
C THR A 69 15.04 -26.45 9.64
N LEU A 70 14.22 -27.47 9.84
CA LEU A 70 14.23 -28.70 9.04
C LEU A 70 13.33 -28.61 7.81
N ASP A 71 12.30 -27.74 7.84
CA ASP A 71 11.22 -27.73 6.86
C ASP A 71 11.20 -26.46 6.00
N SER A 72 11.99 -25.44 6.38
CA SER A 72 11.94 -24.15 5.73
C SER A 72 13.29 -23.74 5.13
N TYR A 73 13.20 -22.95 4.06
CA TYR A 73 14.35 -22.30 3.42
C TYR A 73 13.92 -20.97 2.78
N SER A 74 14.88 -20.10 2.47
CA SER A 74 14.60 -18.86 1.74
C SER A 74 14.36 -19.14 0.26
N SER A 75 13.33 -18.54 -0.32
CA SER A 75 13.05 -18.63 -1.76
C SER A 75 14.06 -17.87 -2.64
N CYS A 76 15.05 -17.20 -2.04
CA CYS A 76 16.09 -16.50 -2.79
C CYS A 76 16.90 -17.45 -3.69
N PRO A 77 17.62 -16.94 -4.70
CA PRO A 77 18.42 -17.78 -5.59
C PRO A 77 19.44 -18.67 -4.86
N CYS A 78 19.89 -18.26 -3.65
CA CYS A 78 20.77 -19.06 -2.81
C CYS A 78 20.10 -20.30 -2.19
N LYS A 79 18.77 -20.39 -2.16
CA LYS A 79 18.02 -21.39 -1.40
C LYS A 79 18.52 -21.54 0.04
N ALA A 80 18.85 -20.41 0.66
CA ALA A 80 19.56 -20.35 1.93
C ALA A 80 18.75 -20.99 3.06
N LYS A 81 19.42 -21.71 3.94
CA LYS A 81 18.86 -22.23 5.19
C LYS A 81 18.79 -21.11 6.24
N PHE A 82 17.92 -21.28 7.21
CA PHE A 82 17.80 -20.37 8.34
C PHE A 82 18.69 -20.79 9.50
N ILE A 83 19.19 -19.81 10.23
CA ILE A 83 20.00 -19.97 11.45
C ILE A 83 19.12 -19.45 12.60
N PRO A 84 18.62 -20.34 13.45
CA PRO A 84 17.75 -19.94 14.56
C PRO A 84 18.52 -19.08 15.57
N SER A 85 17.90 -18.03 16.05
CA SER A 85 18.44 -17.20 17.14
C SER A 85 18.07 -17.73 18.53
N MET A 86 17.15 -18.72 18.59
CA MET A 86 16.67 -19.37 19.80
C MET A 86 16.70 -20.86 19.62
N MET A 87 17.17 -21.57 20.65
CA MET A 87 17.35 -23.03 20.63
C MET A 87 16.54 -23.73 21.72
N ASP A 88 15.74 -22.97 22.46
CA ASP A 88 14.98 -23.50 23.58
C ASP A 88 13.62 -24.09 23.16
N ASP A 89 13.08 -23.63 22.02
CA ASP A 89 11.83 -24.12 21.47
C ASP A 89 12.06 -24.97 20.22
N THR A 90 11.61 -26.22 20.27
CA THR A 90 11.99 -27.24 19.31
C THR A 90 10.81 -28.12 18.89
N TYR A 91 10.88 -28.66 17.68
CA TYR A 91 9.94 -29.65 17.19
C TYR A 91 10.66 -30.88 16.68
N GLU A 92 9.96 -32.00 16.64
CA GLU A 92 10.47 -33.27 16.13
C GLU A 92 9.86 -33.60 14.78
N LYS A 93 10.72 -33.91 13.80
CA LYS A 93 10.29 -34.44 12.51
C LYS A 93 10.37 -35.96 12.55
N SER A 94 9.21 -36.62 12.60
CA SER A 94 9.14 -38.06 12.44
C SER A 94 9.65 -38.45 11.06
N GLY A 95 10.63 -39.37 11.00
CA GLY A 95 11.21 -39.84 9.75
C GLY A 95 10.16 -40.58 8.91
N GLY A 96 9.37 -39.86 8.14
CA GLY A 96 8.53 -40.37 7.07
C GLY A 96 9.36 -40.55 5.82
N SER A 97 9.39 -41.73 5.29
CA SER A 97 10.03 -42.18 4.07
C SER A 97 9.73 -41.23 2.90
N ALA A 98 10.77 -40.86 2.19
CA ALA A 98 10.65 -40.23 0.87
C ALA A 98 9.86 -41.13 -0.08
N ASN A 99 8.79 -40.68 -0.64
CA ASN A 99 8.24 -41.16 -1.90
C ASN A 99 7.92 -39.96 -2.81
N SER A 100 8.77 -39.81 -3.75
CA SER A 100 8.64 -39.68 -5.20
C SER A 100 7.32 -39.18 -5.76
N ALA A 101 7.49 -38.12 -6.55
CA ALA A 101 6.85 -37.86 -7.84
C ALA A 101 5.50 -38.57 -8.14
N GLY A 102 4.51 -37.77 -8.30
CA GLY A 102 3.23 -38.11 -8.91
C GLY A 102 2.88 -37.08 -9.97
N GLU A 103 2.86 -37.56 -11.15
CA GLU A 103 2.67 -36.91 -12.43
C GLU A 103 1.36 -36.12 -12.56
N THR A 104 1.49 -35.10 -13.34
CA THR A 104 0.48 -34.31 -14.05
C THR A 104 -0.56 -35.19 -14.75
N THR A 105 -1.83 -34.92 -14.53
CA THR A 105 -2.87 -35.23 -15.54
C THR A 105 -3.65 -33.95 -15.82
N ALA A 106 -3.41 -33.42 -17.01
CA ALA A 106 -4.20 -32.39 -17.63
C ALA A 106 -5.60 -32.97 -17.97
N ALA A 107 -6.64 -32.31 -17.47
CA ALA A 107 -8.00 -32.53 -17.96
C ALA A 107 -8.36 -31.35 -18.87
N THR A 108 -8.39 -31.70 -20.16
CA THR A 108 -8.91 -30.86 -21.24
C THR A 108 -10.42 -30.73 -21.07
N ALA A 109 -10.92 -29.54 -20.92
CA ALA A 109 -12.35 -29.26 -21.06
C ALA A 109 -12.58 -28.42 -22.31
N THR A 110 -13.30 -29.02 -23.20
CA THR A 110 -13.71 -28.61 -24.53
C THR A 110 -14.59 -27.34 -24.47
N ALA A 111 -14.24 -26.39 -25.29
CA ALA A 111 -15.07 -25.22 -25.58
C ALA A 111 -16.19 -25.61 -26.52
N THR A 112 -17.44 -25.31 -26.17
CA THR A 112 -18.55 -25.32 -27.10
C THR A 112 -19.01 -23.88 -27.34
N SER A 113 -18.76 -23.42 -28.55
CA SER A 113 -19.27 -22.18 -29.10
C SER A 113 -20.74 -22.34 -29.48
N SER A 114 -21.56 -21.37 -29.13
CA SER A 114 -22.86 -21.17 -29.80
C SER A 114 -23.03 -19.70 -30.13
N ALA A 115 -22.95 -19.40 -31.39
CA ALA A 115 -23.32 -18.12 -31.99
C ALA A 115 -24.80 -18.16 -32.38
N SER A 116 -25.48 -17.06 -32.23
CA SER A 116 -26.66 -16.60 -33.01
C SER A 116 -27.25 -15.39 -32.27
N SER A 117 -27.77 -14.35 -32.84
CA SER A 117 -27.84 -13.75 -34.19
C SER A 117 -28.45 -12.36 -33.98
N LEU A 118 -28.08 -11.45 -34.88
CA LEU A 118 -28.60 -10.09 -34.99
C LEU A 118 -30.12 -10.07 -35.20
N ALA A 119 -30.78 -9.08 -34.63
CA ALA A 119 -32.00 -8.52 -35.22
C ALA A 119 -32.08 -7.00 -34.97
N THR A 120 -32.25 -6.34 -36.05
CA THR A 120 -32.30 -4.90 -36.36
C THR A 120 -33.59 -4.24 -35.85
N SER A 121 -33.46 -2.93 -35.64
CA SER A 121 -34.45 -1.88 -35.36
C SER A 121 -35.75 -1.91 -36.20
N PRO A 122 -36.81 -1.11 -35.84
CA PRO A 122 -36.75 0.32 -36.14
C PRO A 122 -37.40 1.27 -35.10
N ALA A 123 -37.05 2.54 -35.24
CA ALA A 123 -37.59 3.70 -34.57
C ALA A 123 -39.07 3.97 -34.84
N THR A 124 -39.75 4.45 -33.84
CA THR A 124 -40.97 5.25 -34.05
C THR A 124 -41.12 6.26 -32.90
N THR A 125 -41.04 7.53 -33.27
CA THR A 125 -41.48 8.67 -32.45
C THR A 125 -42.98 8.82 -32.55
N PRO A 126 -43.71 9.19 -31.51
CA PRO A 126 -44.63 10.28 -31.60
C PRO A 126 -44.61 11.29 -30.46
N ALA A 127 -44.61 12.53 -30.87
CA ALA A 127 -45.42 13.69 -30.44
C ALA A 127 -45.71 13.94 -28.96
N VAL A 128 -45.29 15.10 -28.56
CA VAL A 128 -45.65 16.02 -27.49
C VAL A 128 -47.12 15.97 -27.10
N THR A 129 -47.38 15.81 -25.81
CA THR A 129 -48.57 16.38 -25.17
C THR A 129 -48.14 17.02 -23.85
N THR A 130 -48.21 18.32 -23.83
CA THR A 130 -48.07 19.19 -22.66
C THR A 130 -49.28 19.01 -21.75
N THR A 131 -49.08 18.48 -20.56
CA THR A 131 -49.96 18.71 -19.43
C THR A 131 -49.11 19.08 -18.22
N GLY A 132 -49.29 20.32 -17.79
CA GLY A 132 -48.62 20.86 -16.63
C GLY A 132 -49.03 20.13 -15.36
N GLN A 133 -48.01 19.64 -14.67
CA GLN A 133 -48.08 19.44 -13.24
C GLN A 133 -46.86 20.12 -12.62
N SER A 134 -47.19 21.22 -11.93
CA SER A 134 -46.29 21.85 -10.96
C SER A 134 -45.94 20.81 -9.91
N SER A 135 -44.82 20.10 -10.11
CA SER A 135 -44.22 19.32 -9.03
C SER A 135 -43.35 20.26 -8.23
N ASP A 136 -43.76 20.51 -7.00
CA ASP A 136 -42.99 21.14 -5.96
C ASP A 136 -41.54 20.66 -6.01
N LEU A 137 -40.67 21.50 -6.52
CA LEU A 137 -39.23 21.44 -6.26
C LEU A 137 -39.06 21.76 -4.76
N LYS A 138 -39.19 20.74 -3.91
CA LYS A 138 -38.69 20.80 -2.56
C LYS A 138 -37.19 21.10 -2.69
N SER A 139 -36.84 22.36 -2.43
CA SER A 139 -35.44 22.78 -2.30
C SER A 139 -34.78 21.83 -1.31
N LYS A 140 -33.83 21.04 -1.78
CA LYS A 140 -33.06 20.16 -0.91
C LYS A 140 -32.48 21.01 0.22
N PRO A 141 -32.55 20.55 1.48
CA PRO A 141 -32.03 21.31 2.60
C PRO A 141 -30.54 21.61 2.34
N HIS A 142 -30.17 22.87 2.48
CA HIS A 142 -28.79 23.30 2.31
C HIS A 142 -27.99 22.66 3.44
N CYS A 143 -26.98 21.82 3.08
CA CYS A 143 -26.09 21.18 4.03
C CYS A 143 -25.30 22.25 4.79
N GLN A 144 -25.38 22.25 6.12
CA GLN A 144 -24.66 23.17 7.01
C GLN A 144 -23.38 22.54 7.60
N HIS A 145 -23.07 21.28 7.27
CA HIS A 145 -21.89 20.60 7.79
C HIS A 145 -20.61 21.19 7.22
N THR A 146 -19.65 21.40 8.10
CA THR A 146 -18.35 22.01 7.74
C THR A 146 -17.54 21.12 6.81
N ASP A 147 -16.87 21.73 5.84
CA ASP A 147 -15.91 21.05 4.95
C ASP A 147 -14.59 20.74 5.67
N GLY A 148 -14.63 19.75 6.56
CA GLY A 148 -13.48 19.33 7.38
C GLY A 148 -12.27 18.86 6.58
N ALA A 149 -12.48 18.37 5.34
CA ALA A 149 -11.44 17.96 4.43
C ALA A 149 -10.46 19.09 4.06
N ILE A 150 -10.88 20.36 4.10
CA ILE A 150 -10.01 21.51 3.83
C ILE A 150 -8.84 21.52 4.83
N LYS A 151 -9.07 21.22 6.10
CA LYS A 151 -8.02 21.17 7.12
C LYS A 151 -7.06 20.02 6.92
N VAL A 152 -7.57 18.87 6.45
CA VAL A 152 -6.74 17.70 6.14
C VAL A 152 -5.90 17.95 4.90
N ALA A 153 -6.48 18.53 3.86
CA ALA A 153 -5.76 18.89 2.64
C ALA A 153 -4.66 19.94 2.91
N ASP A 154 -4.92 20.94 3.78
CA ASP A 154 -3.90 21.92 4.21
C ASP A 154 -2.74 21.24 4.96
N TYR A 155 -3.05 20.29 5.83
CA TYR A 155 -2.03 19.49 6.50
C TYR A 155 -1.18 18.70 5.50
N ILE A 156 -1.81 17.96 4.59
CA ILE A 156 -1.11 17.16 3.60
C ILE A 156 -0.27 18.03 2.65
N LEU A 157 -0.79 19.19 2.24
CA LEU A 157 -0.01 20.15 1.46
C LEU A 157 1.27 20.59 2.18
N LYS A 158 1.16 20.90 3.48
CA LYS A 158 2.32 21.29 4.31
C LYS A 158 3.32 20.14 4.43
N GLU A 159 2.84 18.93 4.66
CA GLU A 159 3.70 17.74 4.73
C GLU A 159 4.39 17.47 3.38
N ILE A 160 3.68 17.54 2.25
CA ILE A 160 4.29 17.41 0.92
C ILE A 160 5.41 18.45 0.76
N LYS A 161 5.11 19.76 0.96
CA LYS A 161 6.09 20.84 0.79
C LYS A 161 7.30 20.73 1.71
N THR A 162 7.11 20.22 2.92
CA THR A 162 8.18 19.99 3.89
C THR A 162 9.02 18.77 3.50
N ASN A 163 8.35 17.67 3.18
CA ASN A 163 9.01 16.38 2.97
C ASN A 163 9.80 16.33 1.66
N VAL A 164 9.31 16.97 0.58
CA VAL A 164 10.07 17.09 -0.66
C VAL A 164 11.36 17.94 -0.52
N ARG A 165 11.51 18.71 0.57
CA ARG A 165 12.70 19.52 0.88
C ARG A 165 13.51 19.00 2.07
N SER A 166 13.14 17.83 2.59
CA SER A 166 13.81 17.25 3.75
C SER A 166 15.16 16.64 3.40
N GLN A 167 16.02 16.53 4.38
CA GLN A 167 17.29 15.82 4.24
C GLN A 167 17.11 14.36 3.78
N THR A 168 16.02 13.71 4.20
CA THR A 168 15.66 12.36 3.74
C THR A 168 15.41 12.35 2.23
N ALA A 169 14.64 13.30 1.72
CA ALA A 169 14.40 13.44 0.29
C ALA A 169 15.71 13.70 -0.49
N ASP A 170 16.58 14.56 0.03
CA ASP A 170 17.88 14.82 -0.58
C ASP A 170 18.78 13.58 -0.57
N THR A 171 18.75 12.79 0.50
CA THR A 171 19.49 11.53 0.58
C THR A 171 19.01 10.54 -0.49
N ILE A 172 17.70 10.40 -0.68
CA ILE A 172 17.16 9.50 -1.71
C ILE A 172 17.51 10.00 -3.10
N ARG A 173 17.36 11.31 -3.38
CA ARG A 173 17.76 11.91 -4.66
C ARG A 173 19.24 11.70 -4.95
N TYR A 174 20.09 11.89 -3.96
CA TYR A 174 21.53 11.63 -4.11
C TYR A 174 21.82 10.22 -4.59
N LEU A 175 21.00 9.24 -4.20
CA LEU A 175 21.17 7.84 -4.54
C LEU A 175 20.61 7.47 -5.92
N ILE A 176 19.49 8.08 -6.36
CA ILE A 176 18.76 7.58 -7.54
C ILE A 176 18.25 8.64 -8.50
N ASP A 177 18.14 9.91 -8.10
CA ASP A 177 17.58 10.95 -8.97
C ASP A 177 18.51 11.23 -10.15
N GLU A 178 18.00 11.13 -11.36
CA GLU A 178 18.83 11.19 -12.57
C GLU A 178 19.51 12.55 -12.75
N ASP A 179 18.83 13.67 -12.42
CA ASP A 179 19.44 15.00 -12.49
C ASP A 179 20.61 15.11 -11.52
N THR A 180 20.43 14.64 -10.30
CA THR A 180 21.46 14.63 -9.25
C THR A 180 22.63 13.71 -9.64
N LEU A 181 22.34 12.54 -10.21
CA LEU A 181 23.36 11.62 -10.70
C LEU A 181 24.16 12.23 -11.84
N ASN A 182 23.52 12.90 -12.78
CA ASN A 182 24.18 13.56 -13.91
C ASN A 182 25.10 14.68 -13.43
N GLN A 183 24.69 15.52 -12.50
CA GLN A 183 25.56 16.54 -11.89
C GLN A 183 26.81 15.90 -11.25
N ARG A 184 26.64 14.82 -10.47
CA ARG A 184 27.75 14.10 -9.85
C ARG A 184 28.67 13.43 -10.87
N ARG A 185 28.13 12.91 -11.97
CA ARG A 185 28.90 12.37 -13.10
C ARG A 185 29.73 13.44 -13.79
N ASP A 186 29.15 14.63 -14.00
CA ASP A 186 29.83 15.76 -14.58
C ASP A 186 30.95 16.28 -13.69
N GLU A 187 30.72 16.33 -12.37
CA GLU A 187 31.77 16.67 -11.41
C GLU A 187 32.88 15.62 -11.43
N TRP A 188 32.52 14.33 -11.40
CA TRP A 188 33.51 13.24 -11.48
C TRP A 188 34.32 13.29 -12.77
N ASN A 189 33.69 13.62 -13.91
CA ASN A 189 34.38 13.70 -15.19
C ASN A 189 35.43 14.82 -15.22
N LYS A 190 35.22 15.91 -14.48
CA LYS A 190 36.16 17.03 -14.33
C LYS A 190 37.36 16.74 -13.45
N LEU A 191 37.31 15.67 -12.64
CA LEU A 191 38.41 15.29 -11.77
C LEU A 191 39.62 14.84 -12.57
N PRO A 192 40.85 15.16 -12.12
CA PRO A 192 42.09 14.59 -12.70
C PRO A 192 42.13 13.08 -12.50
N PHE A 193 42.88 12.39 -13.37
CA PHE A 193 42.88 10.90 -13.40
C PHE A 193 43.22 10.27 -12.04
N TYR A 194 44.16 10.86 -11.28
CA TYR A 194 44.56 10.38 -9.96
C TYR A 194 43.49 10.55 -8.88
N ALA A 195 42.53 11.48 -9.07
CA ALA A 195 41.40 11.66 -8.18
C ALA A 195 40.18 10.78 -8.56
N LYS A 196 40.20 10.18 -9.77
CA LYS A 196 39.14 9.24 -10.24
C LYS A 196 39.27 7.84 -9.64
N LEU A 197 39.97 7.70 -8.50
CA LEU A 197 39.99 6.46 -7.69
C LEU A 197 38.62 6.20 -7.05
N ALA A 198 37.81 7.24 -6.85
CA ALA A 198 36.44 7.10 -6.41
C ALA A 198 35.58 6.44 -7.50
N GLN A 199 34.66 5.58 -7.07
CA GLN A 199 33.77 4.88 -7.99
C GLN A 199 32.91 5.88 -8.80
N TYR A 200 32.75 5.64 -10.09
CA TYR A 200 31.87 6.41 -10.95
C TYR A 200 30.42 6.43 -10.40
N PRO A 201 29.75 7.58 -10.31
CA PRO A 201 28.41 7.70 -9.73
C PRO A 201 27.39 6.84 -10.46
N LYS A 202 26.84 5.87 -9.75
CA LYS A 202 25.77 4.96 -10.22
C LYS A 202 24.57 5.06 -9.29
N PRO A 203 23.37 4.77 -9.79
CA PRO A 203 22.19 4.71 -8.92
C PRO A 203 22.35 3.53 -7.93
N ASP A 204 21.92 3.79 -6.68
CA ASP A 204 21.86 2.78 -5.62
C ASP A 204 20.39 2.66 -5.16
N LEU A 205 19.59 1.98 -6.00
CA LEU A 205 18.17 1.78 -5.74
C LEU A 205 17.92 1.00 -4.43
N PRO A 206 18.69 -0.05 -4.07
CA PRO A 206 18.50 -0.73 -2.80
C PRO A 206 18.67 0.17 -1.58
N ALA A 207 19.69 1.02 -1.57
CA ALA A 207 19.91 1.97 -0.48
C ALA A 207 18.78 3.00 -0.42
N ALA A 208 18.35 3.55 -1.58
CA ALA A 208 17.23 4.47 -1.66
C ALA A 208 15.92 3.85 -1.14
N MET A 209 15.63 2.61 -1.53
CA MET A 209 14.45 1.88 -1.05
C MET A 209 14.50 1.61 0.46
N ALA A 210 15.67 1.35 1.03
CA ALA A 210 15.82 1.17 2.46
C ALA A 210 15.51 2.46 3.23
N VAL A 211 16.03 3.60 2.78
CA VAL A 211 15.71 4.92 3.36
C VAL A 211 14.23 5.23 3.23
N TRP A 212 13.66 4.99 2.05
CA TRP A 212 12.23 5.20 1.80
C TRP A 212 11.36 4.37 2.74
N TYR A 213 11.60 3.06 2.81
CA TYR A 213 10.85 2.14 3.66
C TYR A 213 10.87 2.57 5.14
N GLU A 214 12.05 2.87 5.70
CA GLU A 214 12.17 3.34 7.08
C GLU A 214 11.41 4.64 7.35
N THR A 215 11.12 5.41 6.31
CA THR A 215 10.45 6.70 6.42
C THR A 215 8.93 6.62 6.25
N VAL A 216 8.43 5.68 5.40
CA VAL A 216 6.99 5.56 5.07
C VAL A 216 6.28 4.41 5.77
N LYS A 217 7.00 3.43 6.32
CA LYS A 217 6.39 2.28 7.01
C LYS A 217 5.46 2.71 8.14
N THR A 218 4.56 1.82 8.52
CA THR A 218 3.60 2.04 9.62
C THR A 218 4.30 2.55 10.89
N GLY A 219 3.78 3.65 11.44
CA GLY A 219 4.33 4.31 12.64
C GLY A 219 5.56 5.19 12.41
N SER A 220 6.03 5.34 11.18
CA SER A 220 7.20 6.17 10.84
C SER A 220 6.87 7.66 10.65
N THR A 221 7.91 8.44 10.30
CA THR A 221 7.79 9.90 10.19
C THR A 221 6.82 10.33 9.10
N TRP A 222 6.73 9.62 7.97
CA TRP A 222 5.84 9.93 6.85
C TRP A 222 4.59 9.04 6.80
N ASP A 223 4.33 8.27 7.84
CA ASP A 223 3.01 7.65 8.04
C ASP A 223 2.02 8.72 8.55
N HIS A 224 1.15 9.16 7.66
CA HIS A 224 0.16 10.18 7.98
C HIS A 224 -1.18 9.61 8.44
N LYS A 225 -1.43 8.31 8.25
CA LYS A 225 -2.71 7.66 8.59
C LYS A 225 -3.11 7.87 10.06
N PRO A 226 -2.30 7.50 11.07
CA PRO A 226 -2.63 7.73 12.46
C PRO A 226 -2.70 9.22 12.81
N LYS A 227 -1.81 10.04 12.24
CA LYS A 227 -1.78 11.49 12.48
C LYS A 227 -3.06 12.18 12.03
N ILE A 228 -3.62 11.79 10.88
CA ILE A 228 -4.87 12.34 10.37
C ILE A 228 -6.03 11.92 11.26
N ARG A 229 -6.13 10.65 11.64
CA ARG A 229 -7.18 10.15 12.54
C ARG A 229 -7.23 10.91 13.85
N ASP A 230 -6.07 11.17 14.45
CA ASP A 230 -5.99 11.77 15.77
C ASP A 230 -6.21 13.30 15.70
N ARG A 231 -5.49 14.00 14.81
CA ARG A 231 -5.50 15.47 14.73
C ARG A 231 -6.82 16.04 14.22
N PHE A 232 -7.48 15.34 13.30
CA PHE A 232 -8.68 15.85 12.62
C PHE A 232 -9.96 15.14 13.05
N SER A 233 -9.93 14.38 14.14
CA SER A 233 -11.11 13.71 14.71
C SER A 233 -12.24 14.67 15.04
N SER A 234 -11.92 15.92 15.42
CA SER A 234 -12.93 16.95 15.75
C SER A 234 -13.67 17.54 14.54
N VAL A 235 -13.13 17.35 13.34
CA VAL A 235 -13.74 17.80 12.06
C VAL A 235 -14.08 16.61 11.16
N ALA A 236 -13.97 15.40 11.68
CA ALA A 236 -14.43 14.20 11.01
C ALA A 236 -15.95 14.15 11.02
N VAL A 237 -16.50 13.58 9.97
CA VAL A 237 -17.95 13.36 9.82
C VAL A 237 -18.39 12.29 10.82
N ALA A 238 -19.50 12.49 11.52
CA ALA A 238 -20.08 11.44 12.35
C ALA A 238 -20.69 10.37 11.45
N ARG A 239 -20.22 9.13 11.58
CA ARG A 239 -20.77 7.95 10.89
C ARG A 239 -20.85 6.78 11.86
N PRO A 240 -21.83 5.90 11.76
CA PRO A 240 -21.82 4.66 12.51
C PRO A 240 -20.62 3.83 12.05
N LEU A 241 -19.91 3.23 13.00
CA LEU A 241 -18.95 2.16 12.69
C LEU A 241 -19.75 0.99 12.10
N PRO A 242 -19.11 0.13 11.28
CA PRO A 242 -19.72 -1.11 10.80
C PRO A 242 -20.10 -2.09 11.94
N ARG A 243 -19.99 -1.68 13.18
CA ARG A 243 -20.47 -2.41 14.37
C ARG A 243 -21.85 -1.88 14.75
N LYS A 244 -22.85 -2.73 14.57
CA LYS A 244 -24.26 -2.51 14.90
C LYS A 244 -24.43 -1.75 16.22
N GLY A 245 -25.02 -0.55 16.16
CA GLY A 245 -25.52 0.17 17.33
C GLY A 245 -24.55 1.10 18.07
N LYS A 246 -23.40 1.46 17.51
CA LYS A 246 -22.53 2.47 18.10
C LYS A 246 -22.16 3.55 17.08
N PRO A 247 -22.62 4.80 17.28
CA PRO A 247 -22.10 5.93 16.52
C PRO A 247 -20.60 6.06 16.82
N SER A 248 -19.77 6.06 15.80
CA SER A 248 -18.36 6.39 15.93
C SER A 248 -18.07 7.64 15.15
N ARG A 249 -17.11 8.38 15.62
CA ARG A 249 -16.46 9.35 14.77
C ARG A 249 -15.85 8.57 13.60
N SER A 250 -16.39 8.79 12.43
CA SER A 250 -15.80 8.22 11.23
C SER A 250 -14.47 8.93 10.96
N TYR A 251 -13.57 8.25 10.28
CA TYR A 251 -12.34 8.86 9.81
C TYR A 251 -12.52 9.54 8.45
N TYR A 252 -13.75 9.94 8.13
CA TYR A 252 -14.12 10.65 6.90
C TYR A 252 -14.17 12.15 7.13
N HIS A 253 -13.80 12.93 6.13
CA HIS A 253 -13.79 14.38 6.16
C HIS A 253 -14.54 14.92 4.96
N LYS A 254 -15.54 15.74 5.21
CA LYS A 254 -16.42 16.28 4.18
C LYS A 254 -15.75 17.35 3.34
N PHE A 255 -16.00 17.31 2.01
CA PHE A 255 -15.78 18.40 1.08
C PHE A 255 -16.91 18.42 0.04
N LYS A 256 -17.57 19.55 -0.09
CA LYS A 256 -18.75 19.70 -0.97
C LYS A 256 -19.80 18.61 -0.66
N GLN A 257 -20.07 17.74 -1.63
CA GLN A 257 -21.10 16.70 -1.54
C GLN A 257 -20.57 15.32 -1.13
N HIS A 258 -19.27 15.19 -0.86
CA HIS A 258 -18.64 13.92 -0.55
C HIS A 258 -17.87 13.94 0.77
N ASP A 259 -17.72 12.77 1.32
CA ASP A 259 -16.89 12.46 2.49
C ASP A 259 -15.71 11.62 2.04
N TYR A 260 -14.50 12.03 2.42
CA TYR A 260 -13.24 11.39 2.01
C TYR A 260 -12.57 10.70 3.18
N PHE A 261 -12.23 9.43 3.00
CA PHE A 261 -11.59 8.61 4.02
C PHE A 261 -10.15 9.06 4.28
N TYR A 262 -9.71 8.96 5.54
CA TYR A 262 -8.40 9.47 5.97
C TYR A 262 -7.22 8.87 5.19
N ASP A 263 -7.37 7.66 4.66
CA ASP A 263 -6.33 6.90 3.98
C ASP A 263 -5.93 7.54 2.64
N ALA A 264 -6.91 8.03 1.89
CA ALA A 264 -6.68 8.67 0.60
C ALA A 264 -5.65 9.81 0.67
N TRP A 265 -5.70 10.62 1.71
CA TRP A 265 -4.78 11.74 1.91
C TRP A 265 -3.32 11.30 2.10
N SER A 266 -3.11 10.21 2.87
CA SER A 266 -1.78 9.63 3.09
C SER A 266 -1.21 9.06 1.80
N ASN A 267 -2.02 8.39 1.00
CA ASN A 267 -1.62 7.81 -0.27
C ASN A 267 -1.31 8.87 -1.35
N ILE A 268 -2.03 10.01 -1.34
CA ILE A 268 -1.69 11.17 -2.18
C ILE A 268 -0.29 11.71 -1.82
N HIS A 269 -0.01 11.87 -0.53
CA HIS A 269 1.32 12.28 -0.05
C HIS A 269 2.40 11.29 -0.50
N TYR A 270 2.18 10.00 -0.26
CA TYR A 270 3.11 8.93 -0.66
C TYR A 270 3.44 9.00 -2.17
N GLY A 271 2.43 9.10 -3.02
CA GLY A 271 2.61 9.20 -4.46
C GLY A 271 3.39 10.44 -4.87
N TYR A 272 3.00 11.61 -4.37
CA TYR A 272 3.67 12.87 -4.71
C TYR A 272 5.15 12.87 -4.30
N VAL A 273 5.42 12.59 -3.03
CA VAL A 273 6.78 12.63 -2.47
C VAL A 273 7.66 11.55 -3.09
N GLY A 274 7.10 10.36 -3.34
CA GLY A 274 7.82 9.27 -3.99
C GLY A 274 8.36 9.63 -5.37
N LEU A 275 7.54 10.26 -6.23
CA LEU A 275 8.01 10.76 -7.52
C LEU A 275 9.01 11.91 -7.35
N SER A 276 8.81 12.79 -6.38
CA SER A 276 9.68 13.95 -6.15
C SER A 276 11.11 13.57 -5.79
N VAL A 277 11.32 12.38 -5.24
CA VAL A 277 12.65 11.87 -4.86
C VAL A 277 13.28 10.97 -5.91
N GLY A 278 12.60 10.70 -7.04
CA GLY A 278 13.14 10.01 -8.20
C GLY A 278 12.69 8.55 -8.37
N PHE A 279 11.75 8.05 -7.57
CA PHE A 279 11.15 6.75 -7.83
C PHE A 279 10.19 6.78 -9.02
N SER A 280 10.06 5.67 -9.73
CA SER A 280 9.04 5.54 -10.78
C SER A 280 7.67 5.15 -10.19
N GLU A 281 6.60 5.53 -10.88
CA GLU A 281 5.23 5.15 -10.51
C GLU A 281 5.08 3.64 -10.32
N SER A 282 5.64 2.86 -11.25
CA SER A 282 5.56 1.39 -11.19
C SER A 282 6.26 0.81 -9.96
N LEU A 283 7.34 1.45 -9.51
CA LEU A 283 8.06 1.02 -8.30
C LEU A 283 7.27 1.37 -7.05
N LEU A 284 6.70 2.57 -6.99
CA LEU A 284 5.88 3.02 -5.85
C LEU A 284 4.63 2.16 -5.68
N LEU A 285 3.92 1.85 -6.77
CA LEU A 285 2.77 0.95 -6.74
C LEU A 285 3.14 -0.46 -6.25
N LYS A 286 4.28 -1.01 -6.71
CA LYS A 286 4.77 -2.31 -6.23
C LYS A 286 5.24 -2.24 -4.77
N GLY A 287 5.82 -1.12 -4.37
CA GLY A 287 6.31 -0.91 -3.00
C GLY A 287 5.18 -0.82 -1.99
N SER A 288 4.06 -0.20 -2.35
CA SER A 288 2.85 -0.12 -1.53
C SER A 288 2.22 -1.50 -1.35
N THR A 289 2.00 -2.25 -2.43
CA THR A 289 1.55 -3.64 -2.37
C THR A 289 2.45 -4.50 -1.48
N TRP A 290 3.76 -4.25 -1.52
CA TRP A 290 4.71 -4.95 -0.69
C TRP A 290 4.57 -4.59 0.80
N GLU A 291 4.39 -3.31 1.14
CA GLU A 291 4.17 -2.88 2.53
C GLU A 291 2.86 -3.45 3.10
N GLN A 292 1.78 -3.45 2.32
CA GLN A 292 0.51 -4.06 2.74
C GLN A 292 0.66 -5.56 3.01
N ASN A 293 1.35 -6.28 2.13
CA ASN A 293 1.63 -7.72 2.33
C ASN A 293 2.54 -7.99 3.53
N MET A 294 3.22 -6.96 4.06
CA MET A 294 4.11 -7.03 5.23
C MET A 294 3.43 -6.56 6.52
N THR A 295 2.32 -5.83 6.41
CA THR A 295 1.60 -5.30 7.57
C THR A 295 0.71 -6.39 8.17
N PRO A 296 0.84 -6.73 9.46
CA PRO A 296 0.00 -7.72 10.11
C PRO A 296 -1.48 -7.35 10.02
N GLY A 297 -2.29 -8.28 9.53
CA GLY A 297 -3.73 -8.09 9.39
C GLY A 297 -4.18 -7.38 8.11
N ALA A 298 -3.27 -6.93 7.26
CA ALA A 298 -3.63 -6.49 5.92
C ALA A 298 -3.92 -7.70 5.03
N ILE A 299 -5.09 -7.73 4.43
CA ILE A 299 -5.55 -8.83 3.57
C ILE A 299 -5.50 -8.35 2.12
N GLY A 300 -4.58 -8.90 1.33
CA GLY A 300 -4.58 -8.75 -0.13
C GLY A 300 -3.64 -7.67 -0.69
N ASP A 301 -3.76 -7.44 -2.00
CA ASP A 301 -3.08 -6.38 -2.74
C ASP A 301 -3.68 -5.01 -2.40
N ASP A 302 -2.98 -3.93 -2.78
CA ASP A 302 -3.51 -2.57 -2.67
C ASP A 302 -4.94 -2.48 -3.21
N THR A 303 -5.80 -1.84 -2.44
CA THR A 303 -7.18 -1.61 -2.88
C THR A 303 -7.21 -0.65 -4.08
N VAL A 304 -8.32 -0.66 -4.81
CA VAL A 304 -8.54 0.31 -5.90
C VAL A 304 -8.41 1.74 -5.38
N ASP A 305 -8.88 2.00 -4.17
CA ASP A 305 -8.79 3.29 -3.48
C ASP A 305 -7.33 3.73 -3.24
N ASP A 306 -6.48 2.82 -2.75
CA ASP A 306 -5.08 3.11 -2.46
C ASP A 306 -4.32 3.44 -3.75
N VAL A 307 -4.46 2.58 -4.77
CA VAL A 307 -3.86 2.79 -6.09
C VAL A 307 -4.33 4.09 -6.72
N THR A 308 -5.63 4.39 -6.64
CA THR A 308 -6.19 5.63 -7.21
C THR A 308 -5.67 6.85 -6.46
N SER A 309 -5.62 6.81 -5.14
CA SER A 309 -5.12 7.90 -4.32
C SER A 309 -3.62 8.18 -4.57
N MET A 310 -2.81 7.13 -4.74
CA MET A 310 -1.41 7.29 -5.17
C MET A 310 -1.30 7.93 -6.55
N LYS A 311 -2.13 7.50 -7.51
CA LYS A 311 -2.16 8.08 -8.87
C LYS A 311 -2.60 9.55 -8.88
N ILE A 312 -3.48 9.97 -7.97
CA ILE A 312 -3.79 11.39 -7.76
C ILE A 312 -2.50 12.13 -7.34
N GLY A 313 -1.73 11.57 -6.41
CA GLY A 313 -0.43 12.11 -6.02
C GLY A 313 0.55 12.22 -7.19
N PHE A 314 0.60 11.22 -8.08
CA PHE A 314 1.43 11.26 -9.30
C PHE A 314 0.99 12.37 -10.25
N ALA A 315 -0.30 12.48 -10.52
CA ALA A 315 -0.85 13.52 -11.40
C ALA A 315 -0.56 14.93 -10.86
N LEU A 316 -0.71 15.14 -9.57
CA LEU A 316 -0.35 16.41 -8.92
C LEU A 316 1.16 16.72 -9.02
N PHE A 317 2.01 15.71 -8.88
CA PHE A 317 3.45 15.87 -9.09
C PHE A 317 3.78 16.31 -10.53
N HIS A 318 3.20 15.66 -11.53
CA HIS A 318 3.41 16.03 -12.94
C HIS A 318 2.96 17.45 -13.26
N GLN A 319 1.93 17.96 -12.57
CA GLN A 319 1.42 19.31 -12.76
C GLN A 319 2.23 20.37 -11.99
N HIS A 320 2.72 20.06 -10.80
CA HIS A 320 3.29 21.03 -9.85
C HIS A 320 4.78 20.86 -9.59
N GLY A 321 5.40 19.77 -10.13
CA GLY A 321 6.85 19.55 -10.15
C GLY A 321 7.45 19.10 -8.83
N LYS A 322 8.77 18.93 -8.86
CA LYS A 322 9.57 18.29 -7.81
C LYS A 322 9.38 18.92 -6.40
N TYR A 323 9.18 20.22 -6.32
CA TYR A 323 9.15 20.95 -5.04
C TYR A 323 7.77 21.46 -4.61
N ALA A 324 6.73 21.12 -5.36
CA ALA A 324 5.34 21.48 -5.04
C ALA A 324 5.11 22.99 -4.85
N ASP A 325 5.89 23.87 -5.53
CA ASP A 325 5.82 25.33 -5.29
C ASP A 325 4.44 25.89 -5.62
N SER A 326 3.87 25.50 -6.74
CA SER A 326 2.54 25.94 -7.21
C SER A 326 1.38 25.10 -6.68
N LEU A 327 1.65 24.00 -5.93
CA LEU A 327 0.61 23.17 -5.37
C LEU A 327 -0.16 23.90 -4.28
N THR A 328 -1.48 23.80 -4.32
CA THR A 328 -2.40 24.45 -3.37
C THR A 328 -3.37 23.44 -2.76
N VAL A 329 -4.04 23.84 -1.67
CA VAL A 329 -5.10 23.03 -1.03
C VAL A 329 -6.21 22.68 -2.03
N ILE A 330 -6.59 23.65 -2.86
CA ILE A 330 -7.66 23.46 -3.84
C ILE A 330 -7.26 22.43 -4.91
N ASN A 331 -6.00 22.39 -5.34
CA ASN A 331 -5.57 21.35 -6.31
C ASN A 331 -5.75 19.93 -5.74
N ILE A 332 -5.43 19.72 -4.47
CA ILE A 332 -5.60 18.40 -3.82
C ILE A 332 -7.09 18.05 -3.68
N LEU A 333 -7.89 19.00 -3.22
CA LEU A 333 -9.34 18.82 -3.04
C LEU A 333 -10.06 18.55 -4.36
N ASP A 334 -9.76 19.36 -5.39
CA ASP A 334 -10.40 19.21 -6.69
C ASP A 334 -9.96 17.92 -7.39
N ALA A 335 -8.71 17.49 -7.24
CA ALA A 335 -8.26 16.21 -7.77
C ALA A 335 -9.03 15.02 -7.17
N LEU A 336 -9.32 15.05 -5.86
CA LEU A 336 -10.17 14.05 -5.20
C LEU A 336 -11.64 14.17 -5.67
N ASP A 337 -12.16 15.38 -5.70
CA ASP A 337 -13.58 15.64 -6.01
C ASP A 337 -13.92 15.26 -7.46
N GLN A 338 -12.99 15.50 -8.39
CA GLN A 338 -13.14 15.15 -9.82
C GLN A 338 -12.91 13.66 -10.11
N THR A 339 -12.28 12.93 -9.19
CA THR A 339 -12.08 11.48 -9.35
C THR A 339 -13.44 10.77 -9.29
N PRO A 340 -13.77 9.91 -10.27
CA PRO A 340 -15.02 9.15 -10.28
C PRO A 340 -15.17 8.27 -9.02
N ASP A 341 -16.38 8.21 -8.46
CA ASP A 341 -16.67 7.44 -7.24
C ASP A 341 -16.30 5.95 -7.39
N VAL A 342 -16.47 5.38 -8.58
CA VAL A 342 -16.10 3.99 -8.89
C VAL A 342 -14.60 3.68 -8.73
N LEU A 343 -13.75 4.70 -8.77
CA LEU A 343 -12.31 4.57 -8.54
C LEU A 343 -11.89 4.78 -7.09
N LEU A 344 -12.82 5.25 -6.26
CA LEU A 344 -12.64 5.44 -4.81
C LEU A 344 -13.85 4.86 -4.05
N PRO A 345 -14.16 3.56 -4.25
CA PRO A 345 -15.42 2.96 -3.79
C PRO A 345 -15.61 3.02 -2.26
N HIS A 346 -14.52 3.07 -1.50
CA HIS A 346 -14.55 3.15 -0.04
C HIS A 346 -13.97 4.45 0.52
N SER A 347 -13.23 5.19 -0.30
CA SER A 347 -12.56 6.42 0.14
C SER A 347 -13.30 7.69 -0.25
N LYS A 348 -14.35 7.61 -1.09
CA LYS A 348 -15.20 8.73 -1.49
C LYS A 348 -16.66 8.31 -1.44
N GLU A 349 -17.38 8.83 -0.48
CA GLU A 349 -18.80 8.52 -0.31
C GLU A 349 -19.63 9.80 -0.36
N LYS A 350 -20.87 9.70 -0.89
CA LYS A 350 -21.78 10.83 -0.83
C LYS A 350 -22.12 11.15 0.61
N HIS A 351 -21.97 12.42 0.97
CA HIS A 351 -22.39 12.90 2.28
C HIS A 351 -23.90 12.73 2.45
N TRP A 352 -24.37 12.37 3.64
CA TRP A 352 -25.78 12.02 3.87
C TRP A 352 -26.79 13.10 3.49
N CYS A 353 -26.44 14.38 3.51
CA CYS A 353 -27.31 15.43 3.02
C CYS A 353 -27.70 15.24 1.54
N TRP A 354 -26.90 14.50 0.77
CA TRP A 354 -27.12 14.17 -0.64
C TRP A 354 -27.36 12.68 -0.89
N ASN A 355 -27.16 11.83 0.11
CA ASN A 355 -27.42 10.40 0.04
C ASN A 355 -28.50 10.03 1.04
N THR A 356 -29.77 10.24 0.67
CA THR A 356 -30.95 10.01 1.53
C THR A 356 -31.23 8.54 1.76
N ASP A 357 -30.67 7.66 0.94
CA ASP A 357 -30.90 6.21 0.99
C ASP A 357 -29.83 5.47 1.79
N ASN A 358 -28.86 6.19 2.36
CA ASN A 358 -27.80 5.59 3.14
C ASN A 358 -28.32 5.13 4.51
N PRO A 359 -28.28 3.80 4.81
CA PRO A 359 -28.70 3.27 6.11
C PRO A 359 -27.82 3.74 7.28
N ASP A 360 -26.63 4.30 6.97
CA ASP A 360 -25.69 4.85 7.94
C ASP A 360 -25.94 6.32 8.28
N LYS A 361 -27.04 6.89 7.75
CA LYS A 361 -27.46 8.24 8.09
C LYS A 361 -27.76 8.32 9.58
N ILE A 362 -27.01 9.15 10.30
CA ILE A 362 -27.34 9.54 11.66
C ILE A 362 -28.33 10.70 11.56
N GLU A 363 -29.50 10.52 12.11
CA GLU A 363 -30.39 11.63 12.39
C GLU A 363 -29.79 12.39 13.59
N GLU A 364 -29.48 13.68 13.40
CA GLU A 364 -29.07 14.58 14.47
C GLU A 364 -30.22 14.93 15.39
#